data_02f712e9f8e1ecd1060139e041942cbd
#
_entry.id   02f712e9f8e1ecd1060139e041942cbd
#
_cell.length_a   1.000
_cell.length_b   1.000
_cell.length_c   1.000
_cell.angle_alpha   90.00
_cell.angle_beta   90.00
_cell.angle_gamma   90.00
#
_symmetry.space_group_name_H-M   'P 1'
#
loop_
_entity.id
_entity.type
_entity.pdbx_description
1 polymer ?
#
loop_
_entity_poly.entity_id
_entity_poly.type
_entity_poly.pdbx_seq_one_letter_code
_entity_poly.pdbx_strand_id
1 'polypeptide(L)'
;MLLFDPHPRKYFNKNIKSFLLTELNERLEILKSYGIDYAIIIKFNKRISSMTPNDFCKKILLRGISMKYILVGKNFKFGNKRSGDYKFLLNFGKENQFYVNPVKLLKTPNHLFNKTKMKIYSSTNIRKLISNGNVRLAKNFLGNNFSITSKVIKGDQRGRKIGVPTANLNINEYVAPKYGAVSYTHLTLPTMIR
;
A
#
# COMPACT_ATOMS: atom_id res chain seq x y z
N MET A 1 1.65 14.04 1.23
CA MET A 1 2.34 12.79 0.79
C MET A 1 2.11 12.56 -0.69
N LEU A 2 3.10 11.97 -1.44
CA LEU A 2 2.95 11.68 -2.86
C LEU A 2 2.68 10.18 -3.07
N LEU A 3 1.62 9.86 -3.82
CA LEU A 3 1.16 8.51 -4.10
C LEU A 3 1.04 8.28 -5.60
N PHE A 4 1.16 7.03 -6.03
CA PHE A 4 0.90 6.61 -7.40
C PHE A 4 -0.33 5.72 -7.46
N ASP A 5 -1.24 6.00 -8.42
CA ASP A 5 -2.38 5.16 -8.71
C ASP A 5 -2.56 4.99 -10.23
N PRO A 6 -2.68 3.73 -10.76
CA PRO A 6 -2.46 2.47 -10.05
C PRO A 6 -1.04 2.32 -9.50
N HIS A 7 -0.86 1.42 -8.54
CA HIS A 7 0.48 1.13 -8.00
C HIS A 7 1.45 0.70 -9.12
N PRO A 8 2.69 1.22 -9.17
CA PRO A 8 3.64 0.94 -10.28
C PRO A 8 3.81 -0.54 -10.60
N ARG A 9 3.90 -1.42 -9.58
CA ARG A 9 3.98 -2.87 -9.82
C ARG A 9 2.76 -3.43 -10.54
N LYS A 10 1.56 -2.91 -10.25
CA LYS A 10 0.32 -3.31 -10.92
C LYS A 10 0.31 -2.81 -12.36
N TYR A 11 0.78 -1.60 -12.60
CA TYR A 11 0.89 -1.06 -13.95
C TYR A 11 1.80 -1.89 -14.86
N PHE A 12 2.98 -2.28 -14.37
CA PHE A 12 3.93 -3.08 -15.15
C PHE A 12 3.57 -4.57 -15.25
N ASN A 13 2.83 -5.10 -14.30
CA ASN A 13 2.39 -6.48 -14.31
C ASN A 13 0.89 -6.56 -14.06
N LYS A 14 0.12 -6.54 -15.14
CA LYS A 14 -1.35 -6.60 -15.12
C LYS A 14 -1.89 -7.92 -14.56
N ASN A 15 -1.07 -8.97 -14.56
CA ASN A 15 -1.43 -10.28 -14.04
C ASN A 15 -1.25 -10.41 -12.51
N ILE A 16 -0.69 -9.40 -11.85
CA ILE A 16 -0.62 -9.40 -10.39
C ILE A 16 -2.03 -9.23 -9.85
N LYS A 17 -2.60 -10.35 -9.41
CA LYS A 17 -3.80 -10.38 -8.56
C LYS A 17 -3.38 -10.31 -7.09
N SER A 18 -4.30 -9.93 -6.22
CA SER A 18 -4.13 -10.07 -4.77
C SER A 18 -2.84 -9.44 -4.20
N PHE A 19 -2.65 -8.14 -4.46
CA PHE A 19 -1.39 -7.47 -4.11
C PHE A 19 -1.54 -6.35 -3.08
N LEU A 20 -2.69 -5.64 -3.05
CA LEU A 20 -2.84 -4.47 -2.20
C LEU A 20 -2.98 -4.87 -0.72
N LEU A 21 -2.37 -4.10 0.16
CA LEU A 21 -2.62 -4.15 1.59
C LEU A 21 -3.79 -3.25 1.98
N THR A 22 -3.97 -2.17 1.24
CA THR A 22 -5.06 -1.19 1.39
C THR A 22 -5.41 -0.65 0.01
N GLU A 23 -6.67 -0.39 -0.26
CA GLU A 23 -7.11 0.39 -1.42
C GLU A 23 -6.79 1.88 -1.25
N LEU A 24 -6.98 2.66 -2.32
CA LEU A 24 -6.60 4.07 -2.32
C LEU A 24 -7.38 4.85 -1.24
N ASN A 25 -8.70 4.73 -1.19
CA ASN A 25 -9.52 5.48 -0.24
C ASN A 25 -9.18 5.13 1.21
N GLU A 26 -9.07 3.84 1.53
CA GLU A 26 -8.66 3.37 2.85
C GLU A 26 -7.27 3.91 3.22
N ARG A 27 -6.34 3.92 2.27
CA ARG A 27 -4.99 4.47 2.47
C ARG A 27 -5.03 5.96 2.77
N LEU A 28 -5.90 6.72 2.11
CA LEU A 28 -6.07 8.16 2.37
C LEU A 28 -6.59 8.41 3.79
N GLU A 29 -7.57 7.64 4.25
CA GLU A 29 -8.07 7.72 5.63
C GLU A 29 -6.98 7.38 6.67
N ILE A 30 -6.19 6.33 6.42
CA ILE A 30 -5.05 5.97 7.28
C ILE A 30 -4.03 7.12 7.31
N LEU A 31 -3.68 7.70 6.17
CA LEU A 31 -2.75 8.82 6.11
C LEU A 31 -3.26 10.05 6.86
N LYS A 32 -4.54 10.34 6.72
CA LYS A 32 -5.22 11.41 7.47
C LYS A 32 -5.12 11.19 8.98
N SER A 33 -5.35 9.97 9.46
CA SER A 33 -5.26 9.62 10.89
C SER A 33 -3.83 9.76 11.45
N TYR A 34 -2.81 9.72 10.58
CA TYR A 34 -1.41 10.00 10.92
C TYR A 34 -1.01 11.47 10.73
N GLY A 35 -1.96 12.38 10.53
CA GLY A 35 -1.69 13.82 10.43
C GLY A 35 -1.11 14.25 9.09
N ILE A 36 -1.39 13.52 8.00
CA ILE A 36 -1.01 13.96 6.65
C ILE A 36 -2.09 14.89 6.11
N ASP A 37 -1.76 16.17 5.93
CA ASP A 37 -2.70 17.20 5.47
C ASP A 37 -3.10 17.02 4.00
N TYR A 38 -2.14 16.64 3.14
CA TYR A 38 -2.36 16.52 1.71
C TYR A 38 -1.78 15.23 1.14
N ALA A 39 -2.57 14.55 0.33
CA ALA A 39 -2.12 13.43 -0.49
C ALA A 39 -2.22 13.80 -1.98
N ILE A 40 -1.07 13.86 -2.65
CA ILE A 40 -0.98 14.13 -4.09
C ILE A 40 -0.98 12.78 -4.81
N ILE A 41 -2.04 12.51 -5.57
CA ILE A 41 -2.19 11.26 -6.31
C ILE A 41 -1.78 11.49 -7.75
N ILE A 42 -0.71 10.82 -8.17
CA ILE A 42 -0.23 10.87 -9.56
C ILE A 42 -0.74 9.63 -10.29
N LYS A 43 -1.51 9.85 -11.36
CA LYS A 43 -1.93 8.76 -12.25
C LYS A 43 -0.70 8.12 -12.89
N PHE A 44 -0.40 6.87 -12.47
CA PHE A 44 0.74 6.14 -13.01
C PHE A 44 0.40 5.57 -14.38
N ASN A 45 1.04 6.09 -15.40
CA ASN A 45 0.79 5.77 -16.80
C ASN A 45 2.10 5.73 -17.60
N LYS A 46 2.02 5.53 -18.92
CA LYS A 46 3.19 5.49 -19.82
C LYS A 46 4.04 6.75 -19.69
N ARG A 47 3.41 7.95 -19.63
CA ARG A 47 4.13 9.23 -19.50
C ARG A 47 4.98 9.27 -18.23
N ILE A 48 4.41 8.90 -17.07
CA ILE A 48 5.13 8.90 -15.78
C ILE A 48 6.18 7.79 -15.76
N SER A 49 5.86 6.59 -16.23
CA SER A 49 6.77 5.44 -16.21
C SER A 49 7.98 5.57 -17.15
N SER A 50 7.88 6.39 -18.20
CA SER A 50 8.97 6.65 -19.15
C SER A 50 9.81 7.88 -18.79
N MET A 51 9.43 8.67 -17.78
CA MET A 51 10.21 9.85 -17.37
C MET A 51 11.59 9.46 -16.87
N THR A 52 12.62 10.19 -17.31
CA THR A 52 13.95 10.10 -16.70
C THR A 52 13.91 10.58 -15.25
N PRO A 53 14.85 10.19 -14.40
CA PRO A 53 14.93 10.72 -13.03
C PRO A 53 14.98 12.24 -13.00
N ASN A 54 15.72 12.85 -13.91
CA ASN A 54 15.84 14.31 -14.02
C ASN A 54 14.50 14.97 -14.39
N ASP A 55 13.80 14.43 -15.39
CA ASP A 55 12.47 14.92 -15.78
C ASP A 55 11.46 14.80 -14.66
N PHE A 56 11.46 13.68 -13.95
CA PHE A 56 10.58 13.48 -12.80
C PHE A 56 10.85 14.53 -11.72
N CYS A 57 12.11 14.75 -11.38
CA CYS A 57 12.47 15.77 -10.39
C CYS A 57 12.07 17.18 -10.86
N LYS A 58 12.41 17.56 -12.07
CA LYS A 58 12.11 18.91 -12.60
C LYS A 58 10.61 19.15 -12.78
N LYS A 59 9.92 18.22 -13.47
CA LYS A 59 8.52 18.43 -13.89
C LYS A 59 7.52 18.15 -12.77
N ILE A 60 7.78 17.13 -11.94
CA ILE A 60 6.84 16.72 -10.89
C ILE A 60 7.21 17.38 -9.55
N LEU A 61 8.44 17.19 -9.08
CA LEU A 61 8.81 17.61 -7.74
C LEU A 61 9.00 19.11 -7.62
N LEU A 62 9.71 19.74 -8.54
CA LEU A 62 9.94 21.18 -8.51
C LEU A 62 8.77 21.98 -9.07
N ARG A 63 8.47 21.82 -10.37
CA ARG A 63 7.47 22.65 -11.04
C ARG A 63 6.04 22.27 -10.65
N GLY A 64 5.75 20.97 -10.47
CA GLY A 64 4.40 20.50 -10.19
C GLY A 64 3.98 20.68 -8.72
N ILE A 65 4.90 20.48 -7.78
CA ILE A 65 4.59 20.46 -6.34
C ILE A 65 5.30 21.59 -5.58
N SER A 66 6.28 22.27 -6.22
CA SER A 66 7.13 23.29 -5.57
C SER A 66 7.79 22.78 -4.28
N MET A 67 8.31 21.57 -4.33
CA MET A 67 8.79 20.83 -3.18
C MET A 67 10.01 21.52 -2.54
N LYS A 68 9.98 21.68 -1.22
CA LYS A 68 11.09 22.22 -0.44
C LYS A 68 11.85 21.15 0.35
N TYR A 69 11.16 20.07 0.68
CA TYR A 69 11.70 19.00 1.52
C TYR A 69 11.11 17.64 1.12
N ILE A 70 11.96 16.62 1.04
CA ILE A 70 11.51 15.25 0.73
C ILE A 70 12.11 14.23 1.71
N LEU A 71 11.24 13.33 2.17
CA LEU A 71 11.60 12.13 2.92
C LEU A 71 11.51 10.92 2.02
N VAL A 72 12.60 10.18 1.86
CA VAL A 72 12.64 8.94 1.06
C VAL A 72 13.44 7.86 1.75
N GLY A 73 13.07 6.61 1.56
CA GLY A 73 13.88 5.49 2.02
C GLY A 73 15.22 5.42 1.29
N LYS A 74 16.29 4.97 1.94
CA LYS A 74 17.61 4.79 1.30
C LYS A 74 17.57 3.84 0.10
N ASN A 75 16.60 2.94 0.05
CA ASN A 75 16.37 1.98 -1.04
C ASN A 75 15.36 2.49 -2.09
N PHE A 76 14.97 3.76 -2.00
CA PHE A 76 14.05 4.36 -2.96
C PHE A 76 14.63 4.36 -4.36
N LYS A 77 13.80 3.94 -5.33
CA LYS A 77 14.13 3.93 -6.75
C LYS A 77 12.98 4.53 -7.54
N PHE A 78 13.30 5.37 -8.52
CA PHE A 78 12.31 6.07 -9.34
C PHE A 78 12.82 6.32 -10.77
N GLY A 79 11.98 6.93 -11.61
CA GLY A 79 12.30 7.17 -13.01
C GLY A 79 12.26 5.90 -13.86
N ASN A 80 12.42 6.10 -15.17
CA ASN A 80 12.41 5.00 -16.13
C ASN A 80 13.44 3.92 -15.76
N LYS A 81 13.04 2.65 -15.85
CA LYS A 81 13.86 1.48 -15.49
C LYS A 81 14.48 1.57 -14.08
N ARG A 82 13.88 2.39 -13.18
CA ARG A 82 14.38 2.60 -11.80
C ARG A 82 15.79 3.19 -11.74
N SER A 83 16.17 3.98 -12.75
CA SER A 83 17.52 4.53 -12.91
C SER A 83 17.86 5.65 -11.91
N GLY A 84 16.85 6.28 -11.29
CA GLY A 84 17.03 7.23 -10.19
C GLY A 84 17.02 6.54 -8.84
N ASP A 85 17.79 7.07 -7.91
CA ASP A 85 17.85 6.60 -6.53
C ASP A 85 17.98 7.75 -5.52
N TYR A 86 18.13 7.40 -4.26
CA TYR A 86 18.34 8.35 -3.19
C TYR A 86 19.56 9.28 -3.43
N LYS A 87 20.68 8.74 -3.95
CA LYS A 87 21.89 9.54 -4.21
C LYS A 87 21.65 10.55 -5.32
N PHE A 88 20.94 10.13 -6.38
CA PHE A 88 20.51 11.03 -7.45
C PHE A 88 19.66 12.18 -6.89
N LEU A 89 18.65 11.87 -6.05
CA LEU A 89 17.80 12.90 -5.42
C LEU A 89 18.61 13.85 -4.56
N LEU A 90 19.57 13.34 -3.80
CA LEU A 90 20.42 14.16 -2.92
C LEU A 90 21.24 15.19 -3.72
N ASN A 91 21.87 14.74 -4.81
CA ASN A 91 22.65 15.62 -5.67
C ASN A 91 21.74 16.65 -6.37
N PHE A 92 20.63 16.18 -6.93
CA PHE A 92 19.66 17.05 -7.57
C PHE A 92 19.07 18.09 -6.59
N GLY A 93 18.84 17.70 -5.32
CA GLY A 93 18.37 18.59 -4.27
C GLY A 93 19.37 19.70 -3.93
N LYS A 94 20.66 19.38 -3.86
CA LYS A 94 21.73 20.35 -3.65
C LYS A 94 21.78 21.41 -4.76
N GLU A 95 21.64 20.98 -6.02
CA GLU A 95 21.66 21.87 -7.20
C GLU A 95 20.40 22.74 -7.31
N ASN A 96 19.26 22.31 -6.77
CA ASN A 96 17.97 22.94 -6.95
C ASN A 96 17.32 23.43 -5.63
N GLN A 97 18.13 23.59 -4.59
CA GLN A 97 17.76 24.21 -3.31
C GLN A 97 16.55 23.54 -2.61
N PHE A 98 16.46 22.20 -2.63
CA PHE A 98 15.54 21.46 -1.78
C PHE A 98 16.26 20.39 -0.96
N TYR A 99 15.69 20.10 0.20
CA TYR A 99 16.31 19.17 1.16
C TYR A 99 15.84 17.76 0.94
N VAL A 100 16.80 16.81 0.91
CA VAL A 100 16.52 15.38 0.80
C VAL A 100 16.99 14.67 2.06
N ASN A 101 16.06 14.08 2.79
CA ASN A 101 16.38 13.36 4.02
C ASN A 101 16.06 11.86 3.90
N PRO A 102 17.06 10.99 4.11
CA PRO A 102 16.84 9.55 4.04
C PRO A 102 16.15 9.03 5.29
N VAL A 103 15.06 8.34 5.12
CA VAL A 103 14.43 7.58 6.20
C VAL A 103 15.12 6.23 6.35
N LYS A 104 15.56 5.92 7.56
CA LYS A 104 16.08 4.60 7.91
C LYS A 104 14.90 3.60 8.02
N LEU A 105 15.13 2.39 7.52
CA LEU A 105 14.16 1.32 7.72
C LEU A 105 14.05 0.98 9.21
N LEU A 106 12.84 0.91 9.71
CA LEU A 106 12.58 0.49 11.09
C LEU A 106 12.91 -0.99 11.25
N LYS A 107 13.72 -1.28 12.25
CA LYS A 107 14.03 -2.66 12.65
C LYS A 107 12.87 -3.24 13.44
N THR A 108 12.63 -4.51 13.24
CA THR A 108 11.63 -5.25 14.02
C THR A 108 12.12 -5.44 15.44
N PRO A 109 11.33 -5.17 16.48
CA PRO A 109 11.68 -5.46 17.86
C PRO A 109 11.97 -6.94 18.09
N ASN A 110 12.83 -7.27 19.06
CA ASN A 110 13.29 -8.64 19.30
C ASN A 110 12.13 -9.64 19.50
N HIS A 111 11.08 -9.27 20.23
CA HIS A 111 9.93 -10.16 20.47
C HIS A 111 9.18 -10.54 19.19
N LEU A 112 9.09 -9.63 18.20
CA LEU A 112 8.50 -9.90 16.87
C LEU A 112 9.50 -10.61 15.96
N PHE A 113 10.78 -10.23 16.02
CA PHE A 113 11.84 -10.89 15.26
C PHE A 113 11.94 -12.37 15.61
N ASN A 114 11.93 -12.72 16.89
CA ASN A 114 12.00 -14.11 17.34
C ASN A 114 10.85 -14.96 16.81
N LYS A 115 9.64 -14.39 16.68
CA LYS A 115 8.45 -15.07 16.14
C LYS A 115 8.46 -15.18 14.63
N THR A 116 8.98 -14.18 13.91
CA THR A 116 8.82 -14.06 12.45
C THR A 116 10.11 -14.23 11.67
N LYS A 117 11.26 -14.06 12.35
CA LYS A 117 12.61 -13.94 11.72
C LYS A 117 12.72 -12.79 10.71
N MET A 118 11.78 -11.85 10.74
CA MET A 118 11.75 -10.67 9.87
C MET A 118 12.52 -9.51 10.51
N LYS A 119 13.58 -9.05 9.88
CA LYS A 119 14.50 -8.03 10.43
C LYS A 119 13.97 -6.60 10.36
N ILE A 120 13.05 -6.31 9.45
CA ILE A 120 12.57 -4.95 9.16
C ILE A 120 11.05 -4.93 8.91
N TYR A 121 10.44 -3.80 9.20
CA TYR A 121 9.08 -3.51 8.74
C TYR A 121 9.07 -3.29 7.23
N SER A 122 8.28 -4.07 6.51
CA SER A 122 8.11 -3.91 5.07
C SER A 122 6.77 -4.46 4.59
N SER A 123 6.21 -3.84 3.56
CA SER A 123 4.98 -4.34 2.91
C SER A 123 5.13 -5.77 2.37
N THR A 124 6.33 -6.17 1.98
CA THR A 124 6.61 -7.54 1.52
C THR A 124 6.44 -8.54 2.66
N ASN A 125 6.99 -8.24 3.84
CA ASN A 125 6.84 -9.08 5.03
C ASN A 125 5.39 -9.17 5.47
N ILE A 126 4.66 -8.06 5.46
CA ILE A 126 3.23 -8.02 5.83
C ILE A 126 2.42 -8.90 4.87
N ARG A 127 2.61 -8.78 3.56
CA ARG A 127 1.92 -9.65 2.59
C ARG A 127 2.20 -11.13 2.84
N LYS A 128 3.44 -11.47 3.15
CA LYS A 128 3.84 -12.84 3.48
C LYS A 128 3.15 -13.37 4.74
N LEU A 129 2.99 -12.53 5.76
CA LEU A 129 2.25 -12.91 6.97
C LEU A 129 0.77 -13.15 6.67
N ILE A 130 0.12 -12.27 5.91
CA ILE A 130 -1.29 -12.37 5.56
C ILE A 130 -1.53 -13.63 4.70
N SER A 131 -0.77 -13.83 3.63
CA SER A 131 -0.93 -15.00 2.75
C SER A 131 -0.65 -16.33 3.45
N ASN A 132 0.14 -16.33 4.52
CA ASN A 132 0.34 -17.51 5.37
C ASN A 132 -0.71 -17.67 6.48
N GLY A 133 -1.72 -16.79 6.56
CA GLY A 133 -2.76 -16.82 7.58
C GLY A 133 -2.37 -16.21 8.94
N ASN A 134 -1.16 -15.65 9.06
CA ASN A 134 -0.66 -15.05 10.31
C ASN A 134 -1.16 -13.60 10.49
N VAL A 135 -2.47 -13.39 10.43
CA VAL A 135 -3.09 -12.06 10.47
C VAL A 135 -2.86 -11.32 11.80
N ARG A 136 -2.77 -12.06 12.92
CA ARG A 136 -2.43 -11.45 14.22
C ARG A 136 -1.02 -10.85 14.23
N LEU A 137 -0.06 -11.54 13.64
CA LEU A 137 1.29 -11.02 13.50
C LEU A 137 1.35 -9.88 12.47
N ALA A 138 0.58 -9.97 11.39
CA ALA A 138 0.47 -8.89 10.40
C ALA A 138 -0.03 -7.58 11.05
N LYS A 139 -0.99 -7.63 11.99
CA LYS A 139 -1.45 -6.47 12.77
C LYS A 139 -0.29 -5.75 13.46
N ASN A 140 0.64 -6.47 14.07
CA ASN A 140 1.78 -5.88 14.77
C ASN A 140 2.75 -5.15 13.82
N PHE A 141 2.78 -5.55 12.55
CA PHE A 141 3.58 -4.88 11.52
C PHE A 141 2.84 -3.74 10.81
N LEU A 142 1.50 -3.82 10.75
CA LEU A 142 0.64 -2.78 10.17
C LEU A 142 0.39 -1.63 11.14
N GLY A 143 0.38 -1.92 12.45
CA GLY A 143 -0.09 -0.99 13.48
C GLY A 143 -1.62 -0.97 13.65
N ASN A 144 -2.36 -1.60 12.73
CA ASN A 144 -3.82 -1.74 12.74
C ASN A 144 -4.25 -3.12 12.24
N ASN A 145 -5.54 -3.43 12.33
CA ASN A 145 -6.08 -4.66 11.76
C ASN A 145 -5.98 -4.61 10.23
N PHE A 146 -5.64 -5.75 9.62
CA PHE A 146 -5.82 -5.91 8.18
C PHE A 146 -7.32 -5.98 7.89
N SER A 147 -7.80 -5.07 7.05
CA SER A 147 -9.20 -4.95 6.64
C SER A 147 -9.33 -5.09 5.12
N ILE A 148 -10.50 -5.51 4.69
CA ILE A 148 -10.87 -5.61 3.28
C ILE A 148 -12.21 -4.91 3.12
N THR A 149 -12.24 -3.85 2.34
CA THR A 149 -13.46 -3.14 1.98
C THR A 149 -13.80 -3.46 0.55
N SER A 150 -14.97 -4.04 0.31
CA SER A 150 -15.40 -4.44 -1.03
C SER A 150 -16.92 -4.42 -1.16
N LYS A 151 -17.39 -4.28 -2.40
CA LYS A 151 -18.81 -4.44 -2.70
C LYS A 151 -19.20 -5.90 -2.61
N VAL A 152 -20.37 -6.16 -2.03
CA VAL A 152 -20.98 -7.49 -2.08
C VAL A 152 -21.37 -7.81 -3.53
N ILE A 153 -20.90 -8.96 -4.01
CA ILE A 153 -21.22 -9.47 -5.34
C ILE A 153 -22.16 -10.66 -5.23
N LYS A 154 -22.97 -10.87 -6.28
CA LYS A 154 -23.84 -12.04 -6.37
C LYS A 154 -22.99 -13.29 -6.56
N GLY A 155 -23.15 -14.26 -5.67
CA GLY A 155 -22.56 -15.61 -5.82
C GLY A 155 -23.63 -16.63 -6.22
N ASP A 156 -23.31 -17.90 -6.07
CA ASP A 156 -24.18 -19.04 -6.44
C ASP A 156 -25.45 -19.17 -5.59
N GLN A 157 -25.59 -18.34 -4.56
CA GLN A 157 -26.74 -18.31 -3.63
C GLN A 157 -27.04 -19.68 -2.95
N ARG A 158 -26.07 -20.58 -2.87
CA ARG A 158 -26.23 -21.91 -2.24
C ARG A 158 -26.70 -21.81 -0.78
N GLY A 159 -26.09 -20.89 -0.02
CA GLY A 159 -26.46 -20.64 1.37
C GLY A 159 -27.92 -20.19 1.52
N ARG A 160 -28.45 -19.41 0.57
CA ARG A 160 -29.85 -18.97 0.58
C ARG A 160 -30.84 -20.14 0.49
N LYS A 161 -30.48 -21.17 -0.31
CA LYS A 161 -31.32 -22.37 -0.48
C LYS A 161 -31.42 -23.22 0.81
N ILE A 162 -30.47 -23.10 1.70
CA ILE A 162 -30.43 -23.80 3.00
C ILE A 162 -30.71 -22.88 4.19
N GLY A 163 -31.29 -21.69 3.93
CA GLY A 163 -31.68 -20.75 5.00
C GLY A 163 -30.54 -19.91 5.58
N VAL A 164 -29.30 -20.04 5.09
CA VAL A 164 -28.13 -19.28 5.56
C VAL A 164 -27.58 -18.42 4.43
N PRO A 165 -28.11 -17.18 4.22
CA PRO A 165 -27.61 -16.31 3.16
C PRO A 165 -26.18 -15.91 3.43
N THR A 166 -25.33 -15.94 2.37
CA THR A 166 -23.93 -15.57 2.40
C THR A 166 -23.66 -14.32 1.58
N ALA A 167 -22.73 -13.48 2.05
CA ALA A 167 -22.24 -12.34 1.31
C ALA A 167 -20.90 -12.70 0.64
N ASN A 168 -20.81 -12.53 -0.68
CA ASN A 168 -19.59 -12.74 -1.42
C ASN A 168 -18.90 -11.39 -1.65
N LEU A 169 -17.62 -11.29 -1.32
CA LEU A 169 -16.80 -10.09 -1.51
C LEU A 169 -15.80 -10.32 -2.65
N ASN A 170 -15.65 -9.33 -3.52
CA ASN A 170 -14.59 -9.32 -4.50
C ASN A 170 -13.29 -8.82 -3.86
N ILE A 171 -12.37 -9.72 -3.55
CA ILE A 171 -11.09 -9.41 -2.90
C ILE A 171 -9.91 -9.41 -3.88
N ASN A 172 -10.15 -9.44 -5.19
CA ASN A 172 -9.12 -9.66 -6.21
C ASN A 172 -7.95 -8.67 -6.18
N GLU A 173 -8.15 -7.49 -5.63
CA GLU A 173 -7.12 -6.45 -5.51
C GLU A 173 -6.25 -6.63 -4.25
N TYR A 174 -6.83 -7.10 -3.16
CA TYR A 174 -6.15 -7.26 -1.88
C TYR A 174 -5.29 -8.52 -1.85
N VAL A 175 -4.21 -8.47 -1.02
CA VAL A 175 -3.49 -9.70 -0.70
C VAL A 175 -4.47 -10.69 -0.07
N ALA A 176 -4.62 -11.86 -0.69
CA ALA A 176 -5.52 -12.89 -0.18
C ALA A 176 -4.92 -13.52 1.09
N PRO A 177 -5.65 -13.53 2.22
CA PRO A 177 -5.28 -14.35 3.37
C PRO A 177 -5.38 -15.84 3.00
N LYS A 178 -4.69 -16.70 3.77
CA LYS A 178 -4.82 -18.14 3.60
C LYS A 178 -6.30 -18.53 3.75
N TYR A 179 -6.78 -19.35 2.83
CA TYR A 179 -8.15 -19.85 2.91
C TYR A 179 -8.40 -20.65 4.20
N GLY A 180 -9.56 -20.43 4.79
CA GLY A 180 -10.02 -21.12 6.00
C GLY A 180 -11.45 -20.71 6.34
N ALA A 181 -12.14 -21.55 7.09
CA ALA A 181 -13.42 -21.19 7.69
C ALA A 181 -13.17 -20.40 8.98
N VAL A 182 -13.91 -19.29 9.16
CA VAL A 182 -13.88 -18.48 10.38
C VAL A 182 -15.29 -18.40 10.92
N SER A 183 -15.47 -18.76 12.19
CA SER A 183 -16.72 -18.55 12.90
C SER A 183 -16.70 -17.20 13.60
N TYR A 184 -17.75 -16.40 13.41
CA TYR A 184 -17.93 -15.12 14.10
C TYR A 184 -19.09 -15.22 15.09
N THR A 185 -18.90 -14.72 16.28
CA THR A 185 -19.95 -14.63 17.30
C THR A 185 -20.82 -13.38 17.13
N HIS A 186 -20.33 -12.35 16.42
CA HIS A 186 -21.06 -11.11 16.14
C HIS A 186 -20.78 -10.63 14.73
N LEU A 187 -21.81 -10.52 13.91
CA LEU A 187 -21.85 -9.82 12.62
C LEU A 187 -22.68 -8.55 12.82
N THR A 188 -22.01 -7.40 12.89
CA THR A 188 -22.71 -6.10 12.70
C THR A 188 -22.68 -5.77 11.21
N LEU A 189 -23.78 -6.05 10.52
CA LEU A 189 -24.02 -5.49 9.19
C LEU A 189 -24.48 -4.02 9.38
N PRO A 190 -23.91 -3.05 8.64
CA PRO A 190 -24.47 -1.71 8.64
C PRO A 190 -25.90 -1.81 8.11
N THR A 191 -26.86 -1.43 8.94
CA THR A 191 -28.28 -1.31 8.54
C THR A 191 -28.34 -0.20 7.52
N MET A 192 -28.57 -0.53 6.26
CA MET A 192 -28.96 0.49 5.28
C MET A 192 -30.37 0.94 5.63
N ILE A 193 -30.49 2.12 6.21
CA ILE A 193 -31.75 2.84 6.29
C ILE A 193 -32.11 3.21 4.85
N ARG A 194 -33.28 2.75 4.42
CA ARG A 194 -33.88 3.14 3.13
C ARG A 194 -34.31 4.59 3.18
#